data_2e6ee0f254a6169269622f0f2d9ef94d
#
_entry.id   2e6ee0f254a6169269622f0f2d9ef94d
#
_cell.length_a   1.000
_cell.length_b   1.000
_cell.length_c   1.000
_cell.angle_alpha   90.00
_cell.angle_beta   90.00
_cell.angle_gamma   90.00
#
_symmetry.space_group_name_H-M   'P 1'
#
loop_
_entity.id
_entity.type
_entity.pdbx_description
1 polymer ?
#
loop_
_entity_poly.entity_id
_entity_poly.type
_entity_poly.pdbx_seq_one_letter_code
_entity_poly.pdbx_strand_id
1 'polypeptide(L)'
;MIIFYKNLFKFFALFSLIVGQEFKDIDTKLSNLEFEQVQLPLEQLHSKYPENSDILLRLSITHHYLSESAIEESEDKKNALKAFEYIEQANDIDPDNPNILKWYVITLGKTVEEDTIRNQIEQSKNIQKIALKVIELLPNDEFCYSIMGQWHYKLSLIHI
;
A
#
# COMPACT_ATOMS: atom_id res chain seq x y z
N MET A 1 2.01 41.60 15.32
CA MET A 1 1.29 40.32 15.50
C MET A 1 0.59 39.85 14.22
N ILE A 2 -0.25 40.67 13.57
CA ILE A 2 -1.00 40.29 12.33
C ILE A 2 -0.10 39.93 11.13
N ILE A 3 1.04 40.61 10.96
CA ILE A 3 1.99 40.33 9.86
C ILE A 3 2.67 38.99 10.02
N PHE A 4 2.96 38.56 11.24
CA PHE A 4 3.57 37.28 11.54
C PHE A 4 2.62 36.10 11.17
N TYR A 5 1.33 36.21 11.50
CA TYR A 5 0.32 35.21 11.13
C TYR A 5 0.08 35.15 9.61
N LYS A 6 0.10 36.26 8.89
CA LYS A 6 -0.02 36.29 7.42
C LYS A 6 1.17 35.60 6.73
N ASN A 7 2.37 35.79 7.25
CA ASN A 7 3.56 35.12 6.70
C ASN A 7 3.59 33.63 7.03
N LEU A 8 3.17 33.25 8.23
CA LEU A 8 3.04 31.85 8.64
C LEU A 8 1.98 31.13 7.78
N PHE A 9 0.82 31.76 7.54
CA PHE A 9 -0.23 31.20 6.68
C PHE A 9 0.22 31.05 5.23
N LYS A 10 0.95 32.02 4.68
CA LYS A 10 1.54 31.91 3.33
C LYS A 10 2.58 30.81 3.26
N PHE A 11 3.39 30.62 4.29
CA PHE A 11 4.38 29.54 4.37
C PHE A 11 3.69 28.16 4.39
N PHE A 12 2.63 28.00 5.19
CA PHE A 12 1.84 26.77 5.22
C PHE A 12 1.13 26.50 3.88
N ALA A 13 0.57 27.53 3.24
CA ALA A 13 -0.08 27.38 1.93
C ALA A 13 0.93 27.02 0.83
N LEU A 14 2.12 27.64 0.84
CA LEU A 14 3.19 27.31 -0.12
C LEU A 14 3.74 25.90 0.11
N PHE A 15 3.90 25.52 1.36
CA PHE A 15 4.35 24.18 1.76
C PHE A 15 3.35 23.09 1.34
N SER A 16 2.06 23.31 1.57
CA SER A 16 0.98 22.42 1.13
C SER A 16 0.93 22.26 -0.40
N LEU A 17 1.19 23.35 -1.14
CA LEU A 17 1.27 23.32 -2.61
C LEU A 17 2.47 22.51 -3.12
N ILE A 18 3.64 22.64 -2.48
CA ILE A 18 4.86 21.93 -2.87
C ILE A 18 4.68 20.42 -2.62
N VAL A 19 4.21 20.02 -1.44
CA VAL A 19 3.95 18.61 -1.11
C VAL A 19 2.86 18.03 -2.02
N GLY A 20 1.81 18.78 -2.31
CA GLY A 20 0.77 18.36 -3.25
C GLY A 20 1.29 18.14 -4.67
N GLN A 21 2.27 18.94 -5.13
CA GLN A 21 2.88 18.78 -6.45
C GLN A 21 3.82 17.56 -6.48
N GLU A 22 4.58 17.30 -5.41
CA GLU A 22 5.44 16.11 -5.29
C GLU A 22 4.60 14.83 -5.34
N PHE A 23 3.48 14.76 -4.63
CA PHE A 23 2.57 13.61 -4.70
C PHE A 23 1.97 13.42 -6.09
N LYS A 24 1.59 14.48 -6.77
CA LYS A 24 1.05 14.39 -8.14
C LYS A 24 2.06 13.83 -9.12
N ASP A 25 3.33 14.21 -9.02
CA ASP A 25 4.40 13.66 -9.86
C ASP A 25 4.64 12.18 -9.56
N ILE A 26 4.70 11.82 -8.29
CA ILE A 26 4.82 10.43 -7.83
C ILE A 26 3.63 9.60 -8.33
N ASP A 27 2.39 10.06 -8.16
CA ASP A 27 1.19 9.34 -8.59
C ASP A 27 1.15 9.17 -10.12
N THR A 28 1.65 10.16 -10.86
CA THR A 28 1.79 10.06 -12.32
C THR A 28 2.78 8.98 -12.71
N LYS A 29 3.94 8.92 -12.05
CA LYS A 29 4.95 7.87 -12.29
C LYS A 29 4.46 6.48 -11.88
N LEU A 30 3.77 6.37 -10.74
CA LEU A 30 3.14 5.11 -10.33
C LEU A 30 2.12 4.61 -11.36
N SER A 31 1.30 5.51 -11.91
CA SER A 31 0.33 5.15 -12.96
C SER A 31 0.99 4.77 -14.29
N ASN A 32 2.21 5.24 -14.54
CA ASN A 32 3.04 4.88 -15.69
C ASN A 32 3.89 3.63 -15.44
N LEU A 33 3.76 2.98 -14.28
CA LEU A 33 4.55 1.80 -13.88
C LEU A 33 6.06 2.07 -13.74
N GLU A 34 6.44 3.31 -13.39
CA GLU A 34 7.84 3.74 -13.23
C GLU A 34 8.31 3.60 -11.78
N PHE A 35 8.18 2.40 -11.21
CA PHE A 35 8.34 2.14 -9.76
C PHE A 35 9.74 2.43 -9.25
N GLU A 36 10.80 2.11 -10.00
CA GLU A 36 12.18 2.40 -9.61
C GLU A 36 12.44 3.91 -9.47
N GLN A 37 11.74 4.74 -10.26
CA GLN A 37 11.94 6.19 -10.24
C GLN A 37 11.27 6.87 -9.05
N VAL A 38 10.28 6.23 -8.42
CA VAL A 38 9.55 6.80 -7.27
C VAL A 38 10.06 6.30 -5.93
N GLN A 39 10.79 5.19 -5.89
CA GLN A 39 11.27 4.60 -4.64
C GLN A 39 12.08 5.59 -3.81
N LEU A 40 13.16 6.14 -4.37
CA LEU A 40 14.05 7.07 -3.64
C LEU A 40 13.33 8.37 -3.22
N PRO A 41 12.55 9.05 -4.07
CA PRO A 41 11.72 10.18 -3.64
C PRO A 41 10.78 9.86 -2.48
N LEU A 42 10.11 8.71 -2.50
CA LEU A 42 9.21 8.29 -1.42
C LEU A 42 9.95 7.99 -0.11
N GLU A 43 11.12 7.33 -0.18
CA GLU A 43 11.97 7.09 1.00
C GLU A 43 12.46 8.41 1.62
N GLN A 44 12.78 9.41 0.82
CA GLN A 44 13.14 10.75 1.29
C GLN A 44 11.96 11.47 1.96
N LEU A 45 10.76 11.36 1.40
CA LEU A 45 9.54 11.89 2.00
C LEU A 45 9.21 11.16 3.31
N HIS A 46 9.32 9.85 3.34
CA HIS A 46 9.11 9.05 4.55
C HIS A 46 10.09 9.44 5.68
N SER A 47 11.36 9.69 5.35
CA SER A 47 12.35 10.17 6.33
C SER A 47 11.98 11.51 6.95
N LYS A 48 11.24 12.36 6.22
CA LYS A 48 10.76 13.67 6.71
C LYS A 48 9.42 13.56 7.45
N TYR A 49 8.58 12.62 7.04
CA TYR A 49 7.20 12.46 7.49
C TYR A 49 6.90 10.98 7.78
N PRO A 50 7.53 10.37 8.82
CA PRO A 50 7.45 8.93 9.06
C PRO A 50 6.05 8.43 9.40
N GLU A 51 5.19 9.28 9.97
CA GLU A 51 3.82 8.95 10.35
C GLU A 51 2.77 9.39 9.29
N ASN A 52 3.18 9.54 8.05
CA ASN A 52 2.25 9.88 6.98
C ASN A 52 1.77 8.61 6.26
N SER A 53 0.52 8.23 6.51
CA SER A 53 -0.09 7.01 5.93
C SER A 53 -0.15 7.02 4.40
N ASP A 54 -0.28 8.18 3.76
CA ASP A 54 -0.28 8.31 2.31
C ASP A 54 1.09 8.02 1.67
N ILE A 55 2.18 8.39 2.35
CA ILE A 55 3.55 8.05 1.92
C ILE A 55 3.78 6.54 2.10
N LEU A 56 3.42 6.00 3.24
CA LEU A 56 3.55 4.58 3.55
C LEU A 56 2.75 3.71 2.57
N LEU A 57 1.53 4.12 2.23
CA LEU A 57 0.72 3.45 1.21
C LEU A 57 1.44 3.42 -0.15
N ARG A 58 2.01 4.54 -0.60
CA ARG A 58 2.74 4.61 -1.88
C ARG A 58 4.03 3.79 -1.86
N LEU A 59 4.75 3.76 -0.74
CA LEU A 59 5.91 2.89 -0.56
C LEU A 59 5.50 1.41 -0.64
N SER A 60 4.41 1.03 0.01
CA SER A 60 3.88 -0.33 -0.08
C SER A 60 3.55 -0.70 -1.53
N ILE A 61 2.84 0.15 -2.25
CA ILE A 61 2.50 -0.05 -3.67
C ILE A 61 3.78 -0.21 -4.51
N THR A 62 4.74 0.68 -4.32
CA THR A 62 6.02 0.66 -5.05
C THR A 62 6.75 -0.66 -4.83
N HIS A 63 6.93 -1.07 -3.58
CA HIS A 63 7.63 -2.32 -3.26
C HIS A 63 6.86 -3.56 -3.71
N HIS A 64 5.53 -3.55 -3.69
CA HIS A 64 4.73 -4.65 -4.24
C HIS A 64 5.02 -4.86 -5.72
N TYR A 65 5.01 -3.81 -6.53
CA TYR A 65 5.29 -3.93 -7.96
C TYR A 65 6.78 -4.20 -8.26
N LEU A 66 7.71 -3.71 -7.44
CA LEU A 66 9.12 -4.10 -7.53
C LEU A 66 9.32 -5.60 -7.23
N SER A 67 8.54 -6.18 -6.31
CA SER A 67 8.48 -7.61 -6.05
C SER A 67 7.98 -8.36 -7.29
N GLU A 68 6.84 -7.96 -7.87
CA GLU A 68 6.27 -8.60 -9.06
C GLU A 68 7.17 -8.53 -10.31
N SER A 69 8.02 -7.51 -10.42
CA SER A 69 8.96 -7.34 -11.53
C SER A 69 10.35 -7.92 -11.27
N ALA A 70 10.63 -8.44 -10.08
CA ALA A 70 11.92 -8.98 -9.71
C ALA A 70 12.23 -10.27 -10.48
N ILE A 71 13.47 -10.38 -10.98
CA ILE A 71 13.97 -11.59 -11.64
C ILE A 71 14.50 -12.58 -10.61
N GLU A 72 15.15 -12.06 -9.55
CA GLU A 72 15.75 -12.86 -8.49
C GLU A 72 14.74 -13.09 -7.37
N GLU A 73 14.51 -14.34 -6.98
CA GLU A 73 13.61 -14.72 -5.89
C GLU A 73 13.92 -14.00 -4.58
N SER A 74 15.19 -13.74 -4.30
CA SER A 74 15.62 -13.00 -3.12
C SER A 74 15.15 -11.53 -3.11
N GLU A 75 15.13 -10.88 -4.27
CA GLU A 75 14.64 -9.51 -4.42
C GLU A 75 13.10 -9.47 -4.41
N ASP A 76 12.44 -10.46 -5.00
CA ASP A 76 10.99 -10.63 -4.88
C ASP A 76 10.57 -10.68 -3.41
N LYS A 77 11.09 -11.64 -2.65
CA LYS A 77 10.80 -11.80 -1.22
C LYS A 77 11.10 -10.55 -0.40
N LYS A 78 12.24 -9.93 -0.63
CA LYS A 78 12.64 -8.72 0.08
C LYS A 78 11.67 -7.56 -0.17
N ASN A 79 11.26 -7.35 -1.42
CA ASN A 79 10.31 -6.31 -1.77
C ASN A 79 8.89 -6.64 -1.28
N ALA A 80 8.44 -7.89 -1.35
CA ALA A 80 7.16 -8.33 -0.81
C ALA A 80 7.05 -8.06 0.70
N LEU A 81 8.09 -8.39 1.47
CA LEU A 81 8.14 -8.11 2.90
C LEU A 81 8.11 -6.61 3.20
N LYS A 82 8.89 -5.80 2.49
CA LYS A 82 8.87 -4.35 2.65
C LYS A 82 7.51 -3.74 2.32
N ALA A 83 6.86 -4.23 1.26
CA ALA A 83 5.51 -3.79 0.90
C ALA A 83 4.54 -4.04 2.05
N PHE A 84 4.61 -5.20 2.67
CA PHE A 84 3.76 -5.55 3.80
C PHE A 84 4.09 -4.71 5.06
N GLU A 85 5.37 -4.54 5.40
CA GLU A 85 5.79 -3.69 6.53
C GLU A 85 5.28 -2.24 6.43
N TYR A 86 5.35 -1.65 5.24
CA TYR A 86 4.85 -0.28 5.03
C TYR A 86 3.33 -0.19 5.12
N ILE A 87 2.60 -1.17 4.61
CA ILE A 87 1.13 -1.12 4.69
C ILE A 87 0.62 -1.43 6.11
N GLU A 88 1.31 -2.25 6.89
CA GLU A 88 1.01 -2.44 8.31
C GLU A 88 1.12 -1.11 9.06
N GLN A 89 2.23 -0.40 8.90
CA GLN A 89 2.42 0.92 9.50
C GLN A 89 1.35 1.92 9.04
N ALA A 90 0.99 1.92 7.75
CA ALA A 90 -0.09 2.78 7.25
C ALA A 90 -1.44 2.44 7.89
N ASN A 91 -1.75 1.15 8.06
CA ASN A 91 -2.97 0.68 8.68
C ASN A 91 -3.04 0.99 10.18
N ASP A 92 -1.92 0.98 10.88
CA ASP A 92 -1.86 1.40 12.29
C ASP A 92 -2.19 2.89 12.47
N ILE A 93 -1.84 3.71 11.48
CA ILE A 93 -2.10 5.15 11.50
C ILE A 93 -3.54 5.48 11.06
N ASP A 94 -4.04 4.83 9.99
CA ASP A 94 -5.36 5.09 9.40
C ASP A 94 -6.10 3.77 9.07
N PRO A 95 -6.64 3.08 10.09
CA PRO A 95 -7.19 1.71 9.98
C PRO A 95 -8.52 1.60 9.23
N ASP A 96 -9.17 2.71 8.94
CA ASP A 96 -10.45 2.75 8.23
C ASP A 96 -10.32 3.23 6.78
N ASN A 97 -9.11 3.53 6.32
CA ASN A 97 -8.86 3.94 4.95
C ASN A 97 -9.03 2.77 3.97
N PRO A 98 -10.01 2.84 3.06
CA PRO A 98 -10.31 1.71 2.19
C PRO A 98 -9.17 1.35 1.22
N ASN A 99 -8.35 2.33 0.81
CA ASN A 99 -7.19 2.07 -0.04
C ASN A 99 -6.07 1.36 0.73
N ILE A 100 -5.85 1.73 1.99
CA ILE A 100 -4.89 1.06 2.86
C ILE A 100 -5.36 -0.39 3.11
N LEU A 101 -6.62 -0.59 3.47
CA LEU A 101 -7.18 -1.93 3.67
C LEU A 101 -7.10 -2.80 2.41
N LYS A 102 -7.34 -2.21 1.24
CA LYS A 102 -7.16 -2.91 -0.05
C LYS A 102 -5.73 -3.39 -0.23
N TRP A 103 -4.76 -2.50 -0.09
CA TRP A 103 -3.36 -2.87 -0.25
C TRP A 103 -2.82 -3.77 0.85
N TYR A 104 -3.39 -3.68 2.06
CA TYR A 104 -3.10 -4.62 3.14
C TYR A 104 -3.44 -6.07 2.75
N VAL A 105 -4.62 -6.29 2.18
CA VAL A 105 -5.03 -7.63 1.71
C VAL A 105 -4.15 -8.13 0.57
N ILE A 106 -3.79 -7.26 -0.38
CA ILE A 106 -2.93 -7.60 -1.52
C ILE A 106 -1.56 -8.06 -1.04
N THR A 107 -0.90 -7.25 -0.24
CA THR A 107 0.47 -7.53 0.22
C THR A 107 0.52 -8.68 1.21
N LEU A 108 -0.47 -8.81 2.12
CA LEU A 108 -0.59 -9.97 2.98
C LEU A 108 -0.77 -11.26 2.16
N GLY A 109 -1.62 -11.24 1.12
CA GLY A 109 -1.79 -12.37 0.21
C GLY A 109 -0.48 -12.83 -0.41
N LYS A 110 0.35 -11.89 -0.85
CA LYS A 110 1.68 -12.17 -1.44
C LYS A 110 2.63 -12.79 -0.42
N THR A 111 2.71 -12.26 0.81
CA THR A 111 3.64 -12.78 1.83
C THR A 111 3.29 -14.18 2.33
N VAL A 112 2.01 -14.58 2.31
CA VAL A 112 1.60 -15.91 2.79
C VAL A 112 1.64 -16.98 1.71
N GLU A 113 1.92 -16.66 0.46
CA GLU A 113 1.95 -17.65 -0.65
C GLU A 113 2.98 -18.75 -0.43
N GLU A 114 4.10 -18.43 0.20
CA GLU A 114 5.20 -19.37 0.46
C GLU A 114 5.20 -19.95 1.88
N ASP A 115 4.18 -19.63 2.67
CA ASP A 115 4.10 -20.09 4.05
C ASP A 115 3.51 -21.51 4.16
N THR A 116 3.52 -22.03 5.38
CA THR A 116 2.92 -23.35 5.67
C THR A 116 1.42 -23.32 5.37
N ILE A 117 0.87 -24.46 4.91
CA ILE A 117 -0.58 -24.62 4.63
C ILE A 117 -1.42 -24.20 5.83
N ARG A 118 -0.97 -24.48 7.05
CA ARG A 118 -1.67 -24.10 8.27
C ARG A 118 -1.77 -22.58 8.41
N ASN A 119 -0.67 -21.85 8.19
CA ASN A 119 -0.64 -20.40 8.28
C ASN A 119 -1.42 -19.76 7.13
N GLN A 120 -1.34 -20.32 5.93
CA GLN A 120 -2.16 -19.91 4.78
C GLN A 120 -3.65 -19.99 5.09
N ILE A 121 -4.14 -21.07 5.75
CA ILE A 121 -5.53 -21.23 6.14
C ILE A 121 -5.92 -20.19 7.22
N GLU A 122 -5.06 -19.94 8.19
CA GLU A 122 -5.31 -18.96 9.25
C GLU A 122 -5.40 -17.54 8.68
N GLN A 123 -4.45 -17.14 7.87
CA GLN A 123 -4.43 -15.82 7.23
C GLN A 123 -5.55 -15.67 6.19
N SER A 124 -5.99 -16.76 5.55
CA SER A 124 -7.09 -16.70 4.58
C SER A 124 -8.39 -16.16 5.18
N LYS A 125 -8.66 -16.45 6.44
CA LYS A 125 -9.85 -15.93 7.16
C LYS A 125 -9.74 -14.43 7.41
N ASN A 126 -8.54 -13.97 7.75
CA ASN A 126 -8.27 -12.55 7.94
C ASN A 126 -8.38 -11.78 6.62
N ILE A 127 -7.78 -12.30 5.56
CA ILE A 127 -7.89 -11.77 4.19
C ILE A 127 -9.36 -11.65 3.79
N GLN A 128 -10.16 -12.71 3.96
CA GLN A 128 -11.60 -12.68 3.63
C GLN A 128 -12.33 -11.57 4.37
N LYS A 129 -12.15 -11.49 5.68
CA LYS A 129 -12.83 -10.49 6.53
C LYS A 129 -12.53 -9.06 6.07
N ILE A 130 -11.26 -8.76 5.81
CA ILE A 130 -10.84 -7.41 5.38
C ILE A 130 -11.31 -7.15 3.95
N ALA A 131 -11.18 -8.12 3.02
CA ALA A 131 -11.62 -7.96 1.64
C ALA A 131 -13.13 -7.68 1.54
N LEU A 132 -13.96 -8.34 2.35
CA LEU A 132 -15.39 -8.04 2.42
C LEU A 132 -15.65 -6.60 2.90
N LYS A 133 -14.92 -6.13 3.93
CA LYS A 133 -15.02 -4.72 4.37
C LYS A 133 -14.62 -3.76 3.25
N VAL A 134 -13.57 -4.06 2.49
CA VAL A 134 -13.13 -3.21 1.36
C VAL A 134 -14.18 -3.18 0.26
N ILE A 135 -14.82 -4.30 -0.07
CA ILE A 135 -15.92 -4.34 -1.06
C ILE A 135 -17.10 -3.47 -0.64
N GLU A 136 -17.44 -3.46 0.65
CA GLU A 136 -18.49 -2.58 1.18
C GLU A 136 -18.15 -1.09 1.04
N LEU A 137 -16.86 -0.73 1.25
CA LEU A 137 -16.38 0.65 1.18
C LEU A 137 -16.09 1.11 -0.25
N LEU A 138 -15.68 0.21 -1.14
CA LEU A 138 -15.32 0.45 -2.53
C LEU A 138 -16.09 -0.49 -3.49
N PRO A 139 -17.42 -0.40 -3.57
CA PRO A 139 -18.24 -1.38 -4.29
C PRO A 139 -18.01 -1.39 -5.81
N ASN A 140 -17.38 -0.37 -6.37
CA ASN A 140 -17.08 -0.27 -7.81
C ASN A 140 -15.59 -0.56 -8.13
N ASP A 141 -14.78 -0.99 -7.16
CA ASP A 141 -13.39 -1.33 -7.37
C ASP A 141 -13.28 -2.80 -7.84
N GLU A 142 -13.03 -2.99 -9.13
CA GLU A 142 -12.93 -4.32 -9.76
C GLU A 142 -11.83 -5.19 -9.13
N PHE A 143 -10.79 -4.57 -8.60
CA PHE A 143 -9.67 -5.26 -7.95
C PHE A 143 -10.09 -6.01 -6.68
N CYS A 144 -11.02 -5.44 -5.92
CA CYS A 144 -11.54 -6.07 -4.70
C CYS A 144 -12.28 -7.39 -5.01
N TYR A 145 -13.02 -7.43 -6.11
CA TYR A 145 -13.69 -8.66 -6.57
C TYR A 145 -12.68 -9.71 -7.09
N SER A 146 -11.61 -9.26 -7.73
CA SER A 146 -10.51 -10.14 -8.16
C SER A 146 -9.84 -10.83 -6.98
N ILE A 147 -9.55 -10.10 -5.89
CA ILE A 147 -9.00 -10.66 -4.64
C ILE A 147 -9.91 -11.77 -4.10
N MET A 148 -11.21 -11.52 -4.02
CA MET A 148 -12.16 -12.54 -3.55
C MET A 148 -12.22 -13.75 -4.48
N GLY A 149 -12.13 -13.56 -5.79
CA GLY A 149 -12.04 -14.64 -6.77
C GLY A 149 -10.81 -15.51 -6.55
N GLN A 150 -9.64 -14.90 -6.38
CA GLN A 150 -8.38 -15.61 -6.08
C GLN A 150 -8.45 -16.34 -4.74
N TRP A 151 -9.04 -15.71 -3.71
CA TRP A 151 -9.24 -16.33 -2.40
C TRP A 151 -10.10 -17.59 -2.51
N HIS A 152 -11.23 -17.55 -3.19
CA HIS A 152 -12.09 -18.72 -3.41
C HIS A 152 -11.37 -19.82 -4.19
N TYR A 153 -10.63 -19.45 -5.23
CA TYR A 153 -9.84 -20.40 -6.02
C TYR A 153 -8.79 -21.11 -5.17
N LYS A 154 -7.98 -20.37 -4.40
CA LYS A 154 -6.95 -20.95 -3.51
C LYS A 154 -7.54 -21.89 -2.46
N LEU A 155 -8.66 -21.52 -1.85
CA LEU A 155 -9.35 -22.42 -0.89
C LEU A 155 -9.87 -23.68 -1.55
N SER A 156 -10.36 -23.62 -2.78
CA SER A 156 -10.84 -24.81 -3.49
C SER A 156 -9.73 -25.84 -3.72
N LEU A 157 -8.49 -25.39 -3.90
CA LEU A 157 -7.32 -26.27 -4.06
C LEU A 157 -6.90 -26.97 -2.76
N ILE A 158 -7.19 -26.37 -1.59
CA ILE A 158 -6.86 -26.95 -0.29
C ILE A 158 -7.90 -28.03 0.10
N HIS A 159 -9.11 -27.98 -0.43
CA HIS A 159 -10.20 -28.91 -0.13
C HIS A 159 -10.24 -30.17 -1.03
N ILE A 160 -9.34 -30.26 -2.01
CA ILE A 160 -9.16 -31.47 -2.84
C ILE A 160 -8.11 -32.38 -2.23
#